data_927fc167e4f2d7d54cab32145b231bb8
#
_entry.id   927fc167e4f2d7d54cab32145b231bb8
#
_cell.length_a   1.000
_cell.length_b   1.000
_cell.length_c   1.000
_cell.angle_alpha   90.00
_cell.angle_beta   90.00
_cell.angle_gamma   90.00
#
_symmetry.space_group_name_H-M   'P 1'
#
loop_
_entity.id
_entity.type
_entity.pdbx_description
1 polymer ?
#
loop_
_entity_poly.entity_id
_entity_poly.type
_entity_poly.pdbx_seq_one_letter_code
_entity_poly.pdbx_strand_id
1 'polypeptide(L)'
;MTASKQSTNSLTLTIIAGFSYGLGWSNLFQVKVVALTGSTHTAEIQSKLTASGVSLHMGERMARVDVKAVNRVISSIDWISRVEISRNWLSGKVGIAITEKKAVAGFAGSDGSMQYFDSAGNIFHSPDVLSTLPEVTFASDDQPSRQAAAVLIADLPSDLRSSLLSLHVISPESLVMTSSLVTPSVEITWGDTSQIDIKVKVLRALLALPENKKVRAIDLSQPSNPTAK
;
A
#
# COMPACT_ATOMS: atom_id res chain seq x y z
N MET A 1 -15.28 -14.58 64.47
CA MET A 1 -14.21 -14.61 63.45
C MET A 1 -14.67 -13.93 62.13
N THR A 2 -15.08 -12.66 62.13
CA THR A 2 -15.63 -11.97 60.93
C THR A 2 -15.03 -10.59 60.67
N ALA A 3 -14.05 -10.15 61.44
CA ALA A 3 -13.47 -8.79 61.28
C ALA A 3 -12.27 -8.70 60.29
N SER A 4 -11.65 -9.84 59.91
CA SER A 4 -10.42 -9.82 59.10
C SER A 4 -10.67 -9.68 57.56
N LYS A 5 -11.82 -10.10 57.06
CA LYS A 5 -12.12 -10.07 55.60
C LYS A 5 -12.53 -8.68 55.06
N GLN A 6 -13.10 -7.81 55.91
CA GLN A 6 -13.49 -6.47 55.49
C GLN A 6 -12.30 -5.50 55.38
N SER A 7 -11.28 -5.65 56.17
CA SER A 7 -10.10 -4.79 56.13
C SER A 7 -9.26 -4.98 54.86
N THR A 8 -9.14 -6.22 54.37
CA THR A 8 -8.36 -6.54 53.18
C THR A 8 -9.02 -5.98 51.91
N ASN A 9 -10.36 -6.03 51.80
CA ASN A 9 -11.09 -5.49 50.64
C ASN A 9 -11.03 -3.96 50.59
N SER A 10 -11.10 -3.27 51.72
CA SER A 10 -11.00 -1.81 51.73
C SER A 10 -9.61 -1.29 51.38
N LEU A 11 -8.55 -1.96 51.82
CA LEU A 11 -7.17 -1.64 51.50
C LEU A 11 -6.89 -1.85 50.00
N THR A 12 -7.36 -2.96 49.44
CA THR A 12 -7.23 -3.26 48.01
C THR A 12 -7.97 -2.21 47.13
N LEU A 13 -9.19 -1.83 47.54
CA LEU A 13 -9.98 -0.81 46.84
C LEU A 13 -9.29 0.57 46.88
N THR A 14 -8.71 0.95 47.99
CA THR A 14 -7.98 2.20 48.17
C THR A 14 -6.69 2.24 47.34
N ILE A 15 -5.97 1.16 47.24
CA ILE A 15 -4.78 1.03 46.41
C ILE A 15 -5.16 1.14 44.94
N ILE A 16 -6.21 0.43 44.49
CA ILE A 16 -6.69 0.52 43.09
C ILE A 16 -7.17 1.93 42.78
N ALA A 17 -7.93 2.57 43.67
CA ALA A 17 -8.38 3.95 43.48
C ALA A 17 -7.20 4.95 43.44
N GLY A 18 -6.19 4.77 44.28
CA GLY A 18 -4.96 5.59 44.30
C GLY A 18 -4.15 5.44 43.00
N PHE A 19 -3.97 4.21 42.52
CA PHE A 19 -3.33 3.97 41.23
C PHE A 19 -4.13 4.54 40.07
N SER A 20 -5.46 4.36 40.04
CA SER A 20 -6.33 4.90 39.01
C SER A 20 -6.31 6.44 39.01
N TYR A 21 -6.27 7.08 40.18
CA TYR A 21 -6.13 8.53 40.31
C TYR A 21 -4.74 8.98 39.87
N GLY A 22 -3.67 8.32 40.30
CA GLY A 22 -2.30 8.64 39.89
C GLY A 22 -2.07 8.52 38.38
N LEU A 23 -2.60 7.48 37.75
CA LEU A 23 -2.49 7.25 36.32
C LEU A 23 -3.37 8.20 35.49
N GLY A 24 -4.58 8.53 35.97
CA GLY A 24 -5.56 9.31 35.23
C GLY A 24 -5.48 10.81 35.43
N TRP A 25 -4.97 11.28 36.60
CA TRP A 25 -5.02 12.68 37.01
C TRP A 25 -3.65 13.32 37.27
N SER A 26 -2.62 12.51 37.48
CA SER A 26 -1.26 13.00 37.73
C SER A 26 -0.60 13.52 36.45
N ASN A 27 0.12 14.63 36.56
CA ASN A 27 0.99 15.15 35.49
C ASN A 27 2.23 14.28 35.24
N LEU A 28 2.41 13.19 36.00
CA LEU A 28 3.55 12.28 35.88
C LEU A 28 3.52 11.50 34.53
N PHE A 29 2.33 11.23 34.01
CA PHE A 29 2.16 10.43 32.79
C PHE A 29 1.56 11.26 31.65
N GLN A 30 2.27 12.32 31.26
CA GLN A 30 1.91 13.15 30.12
C GLN A 30 2.66 12.68 28.87
N VAL A 31 2.06 12.97 27.71
CA VAL A 31 2.72 12.84 26.41
C VAL A 31 3.81 13.92 26.33
N LYS A 32 5.06 13.49 26.31
CA LYS A 32 6.23 14.34 26.15
C LYS A 32 6.70 14.42 24.71
N VAL A 33 6.53 13.32 23.97
CA VAL A 33 6.96 13.18 22.58
C VAL A 33 5.92 12.41 21.80
N VAL A 34 5.51 12.94 20.66
CA VAL A 34 4.80 12.22 19.61
C VAL A 34 5.79 11.97 18.48
N ALA A 35 6.12 10.71 18.22
CA ALA A 35 7.06 10.31 17.17
C ALA A 35 6.31 9.61 16.07
N LEU A 36 6.30 10.21 14.87
CA LEU A 36 5.75 9.61 13.66
C LEU A 36 6.92 9.10 12.81
N THR A 37 6.85 7.86 12.35
CA THR A 37 7.89 7.20 11.55
C THR A 37 7.27 6.45 10.38
N GLY A 38 8.05 6.21 9.33
CA GLY A 38 7.62 5.42 8.17
C GLY A 38 6.88 6.21 7.08
N SER A 39 6.76 7.55 7.25
CA SER A 39 6.24 8.44 6.21
C SER A 39 6.91 9.81 6.32
N THR A 40 7.07 10.49 5.18
CA THR A 40 7.51 11.89 5.09
C THR A 40 6.33 12.86 5.12
N HIS A 41 5.10 12.39 4.88
CA HIS A 41 3.86 13.19 4.79
C HIS A 41 3.22 13.47 6.15
N THR A 42 4.07 13.83 7.14
CA THR A 42 3.63 14.05 8.53
C THR A 42 2.63 15.19 8.68
N ALA A 43 2.77 16.24 7.85
CA ALA A 43 1.87 17.40 7.88
C ALA A 43 0.44 17.05 7.46
N GLU A 44 0.28 16.21 6.43
CA GLU A 44 -1.03 15.74 5.96
C GLU A 44 -1.72 14.89 7.04
N ILE A 45 -0.96 13.96 7.65
CA ILE A 45 -1.47 13.11 8.73
C ILE A 45 -1.93 13.95 9.92
N GLN A 46 -1.14 14.95 10.33
CA GLN A 46 -1.50 15.86 11.40
C GLN A 46 -2.74 16.69 11.07
N SER A 47 -2.83 17.20 9.84
CA SER A 47 -4.01 17.92 9.34
C SER A 47 -5.26 17.05 9.42
N LYS A 48 -5.18 15.78 9.00
CA LYS A 48 -6.29 14.83 9.05
C LYS A 48 -6.75 14.54 10.48
N LEU A 49 -5.80 14.35 11.41
CA LEU A 49 -6.10 14.17 12.84
C LEU A 49 -6.82 15.39 13.41
N THR A 50 -6.28 16.59 13.16
CA THR A 50 -6.88 17.84 13.62
C THR A 50 -8.29 18.06 13.06
N ALA A 51 -8.48 17.86 11.77
CA ALA A 51 -9.79 17.99 11.11
C ALA A 51 -10.82 16.99 11.65
N SER A 52 -10.36 15.84 12.14
CA SER A 52 -11.23 14.81 12.75
C SER A 52 -11.49 15.04 14.25
N GLY A 53 -10.98 16.13 14.83
CA GLY A 53 -11.12 16.45 16.26
C GLY A 53 -10.38 15.46 17.18
N VAL A 54 -9.44 14.67 16.63
CA VAL A 54 -8.66 13.73 17.43
C VAL A 54 -7.43 14.45 17.97
N SER A 55 -7.39 14.63 19.30
CA SER A 55 -6.29 15.29 19.99
C SER A 55 -5.16 14.30 20.22
N LEU A 56 -3.96 14.66 19.78
CA LEU A 56 -2.72 14.00 20.11
C LEU A 56 -1.59 15.05 20.17
N HIS A 57 -1.39 15.64 21.33
CA HIS A 57 -0.38 16.70 21.50
C HIS A 57 0.44 16.50 22.77
N MET A 58 1.57 17.17 22.83
CA MET A 58 2.40 17.20 24.04
C MET A 58 1.64 17.85 25.20
N GLY A 59 1.80 17.30 26.40
CA GLY A 59 1.09 17.74 27.61
C GLY A 59 -0.24 17.00 27.83
N GLU A 60 -0.76 16.27 26.85
CA GLU A 60 -1.95 15.45 27.03
C GLU A 60 -1.67 14.28 27.99
N ARG A 61 -2.66 13.89 28.78
CA ARG A 61 -2.51 12.74 29.67
C ARG A 61 -2.50 11.43 28.87
N MET A 62 -1.49 10.61 29.07
CA MET A 62 -1.31 9.36 28.36
C MET A 62 -2.53 8.43 28.44
N ALA A 63 -3.25 8.44 29.58
CA ALA A 63 -4.47 7.69 29.77
C ALA A 63 -5.65 8.18 28.91
N ARG A 64 -5.64 9.43 28.48
CA ARG A 64 -6.70 10.05 27.67
C ARG A 64 -6.46 9.96 26.16
N VAL A 65 -5.25 9.61 25.75
CA VAL A 65 -4.94 9.40 24.34
C VAL A 65 -5.80 8.25 23.80
N ASP A 66 -6.76 8.56 22.95
CA ASP A 66 -7.60 7.58 22.29
C ASP A 66 -6.87 6.96 21.08
N VAL A 67 -6.06 5.94 21.37
CA VAL A 67 -5.30 5.21 20.35
C VAL A 67 -6.20 4.63 19.26
N LYS A 68 -7.43 4.21 19.61
CA LYS A 68 -8.36 3.66 18.63
C LYS A 68 -8.87 4.72 17.67
N ALA A 69 -9.18 5.91 18.18
CA ALA A 69 -9.58 7.04 17.34
C ALA A 69 -8.43 7.49 16.44
N VAL A 70 -7.21 7.65 16.97
CA VAL A 70 -6.02 7.98 16.19
C VAL A 70 -5.79 6.95 15.08
N ASN A 71 -5.82 5.66 15.41
CA ASN A 71 -5.65 4.58 14.43
C ASN A 71 -6.72 4.64 13.33
N ARG A 72 -7.99 4.80 13.69
CA ARG A 72 -9.09 4.87 12.74
C ARG A 72 -8.94 6.03 11.77
N VAL A 73 -8.57 7.21 12.26
CA VAL A 73 -8.39 8.41 11.44
C VAL A 73 -7.22 8.24 10.49
N ILE A 74 -6.06 7.77 10.98
CA ILE A 74 -4.88 7.58 10.13
C ILE A 74 -5.13 6.47 9.10
N SER A 75 -5.74 5.35 9.50
CA SER A 75 -6.07 4.24 8.59
C SER A 75 -7.15 4.60 7.54
N SER A 76 -7.85 5.73 7.70
CA SER A 76 -8.79 6.23 6.68
C SER A 76 -8.10 7.00 5.55
N ILE A 77 -6.81 7.24 5.64
CA ILE A 77 -6.00 7.83 4.57
C ILE A 77 -5.70 6.71 3.56
N ASP A 78 -6.10 6.90 2.33
CA ASP A 78 -6.16 5.83 1.33
C ASP A 78 -4.79 5.29 0.90
N TRP A 79 -3.72 6.09 0.98
CA TRP A 79 -2.34 5.65 0.69
C TRP A 79 -1.64 4.94 1.87
N ILE A 80 -2.28 4.84 3.04
CA ILE A 80 -1.72 4.12 4.19
C ILE A 80 -2.17 2.66 4.15
N SER A 81 -1.19 1.76 4.27
CA SER A 81 -1.41 0.32 4.34
C SER A 81 -1.59 -0.17 5.78
N ARG A 82 -0.77 0.34 6.71
CA ARG A 82 -0.78 -0.08 8.12
C ARG A 82 -0.38 1.05 9.05
N VAL A 83 -1.01 1.06 10.22
CA VAL A 83 -0.69 1.97 11.33
C VAL A 83 -0.47 1.15 12.59
N GLU A 84 0.66 1.36 13.25
CA GLU A 84 0.97 0.77 14.54
C GLU A 84 1.22 1.88 15.56
N ILE A 85 0.46 1.87 16.65
CA ILE A 85 0.55 2.90 17.69
C ILE A 85 1.03 2.26 18.98
N SER A 86 2.10 2.80 19.54
CA SER A 86 2.69 2.39 20.80
C SER A 86 2.69 3.51 21.82
N ARG A 87 2.52 3.17 23.10
CA ARG A 87 2.61 4.11 24.22
C ARG A 87 3.67 3.64 25.21
N ASN A 88 4.67 4.46 25.43
CA ASN A 88 5.65 4.25 26.49
C ASN A 88 5.35 5.19 27.66
N TRP A 89 4.73 4.65 28.70
CA TRP A 89 4.29 5.40 29.88
C TRP A 89 5.45 6.00 30.69
N LEU A 90 6.60 5.30 30.72
CA LEU A 90 7.75 5.75 31.50
C LEU A 90 8.45 6.95 30.85
N SER A 91 8.62 6.90 29.53
CA SER A 91 9.26 7.99 28.77
C SER A 91 8.28 9.10 28.35
N GLY A 92 6.97 8.86 28.43
CA GLY A 92 5.96 9.78 27.92
C GLY A 92 5.91 9.81 26.38
N LYS A 93 6.40 8.78 25.69
CA LYS A 93 6.45 8.72 24.23
C LYS A 93 5.22 8.00 23.66
N VAL A 94 4.56 8.64 22.69
CA VAL A 94 3.61 8.00 21.77
C VAL A 94 4.30 7.80 20.43
N GLY A 95 4.48 6.56 20.02
CA GLY A 95 5.03 6.21 18.70
C GLY A 95 3.93 5.84 17.74
N ILE A 96 3.97 6.39 16.54
CA ILE A 96 3.08 6.07 15.42
C ILE A 96 3.98 5.60 14.29
N ALA A 97 3.95 4.30 13.99
CA ALA A 97 4.64 3.74 12.84
C ALA A 97 3.65 3.52 11.70
N ILE A 98 3.98 4.05 10.54
CA ILE A 98 3.15 4.02 9.34
C ILE A 98 3.85 3.16 8.29
N THR A 99 3.06 2.34 7.61
CA THR A 99 3.47 1.66 6.39
C THR A 99 2.62 2.19 5.24
N GLU A 100 3.26 2.76 4.24
CA GLU A 100 2.60 3.25 3.04
C GLU A 100 2.28 2.09 2.08
N LYS A 101 1.23 2.23 1.27
CA LYS A 101 0.95 1.31 0.17
C LYS A 101 2.05 1.42 -0.88
N LYS A 102 2.38 0.29 -1.47
CA LYS A 102 3.34 0.23 -2.59
C LYS A 102 2.57 0.20 -3.90
N ALA A 103 2.70 1.25 -4.67
CA ALA A 103 2.14 1.29 -6.02
C ALA A 103 2.89 0.34 -6.94
N VAL A 104 2.14 -0.39 -7.77
CA VAL A 104 2.68 -1.24 -8.84
C VAL A 104 2.69 -0.48 -10.16
N ALA A 105 1.64 0.28 -10.43
CA ALA A 105 1.51 1.11 -11.63
C ALA A 105 0.55 2.26 -11.38
N GLY A 106 0.53 3.22 -12.32
CA GLY A 106 -0.41 4.32 -12.35
C GLY A 106 -1.35 4.24 -13.54
N PHE A 107 -2.49 4.90 -13.44
CA PHE A 107 -3.45 5.06 -14.53
C PHE A 107 -4.24 6.36 -14.37
N ALA A 108 -4.75 6.89 -15.49
CA ALA A 108 -5.63 8.04 -15.44
C ALA A 108 -7.04 7.61 -15.02
N GLY A 109 -7.53 8.19 -13.93
CA GLY A 109 -8.91 8.00 -13.48
C GLY A 109 -9.91 8.65 -14.43
N SER A 110 -11.19 8.38 -14.23
CA SER A 110 -12.28 8.94 -15.04
C SER A 110 -12.40 10.47 -14.95
N ASP A 111 -11.88 11.06 -13.88
CA ASP A 111 -11.80 12.51 -13.65
C ASP A 111 -10.49 13.14 -14.20
N GLY A 112 -9.63 12.34 -14.83
CA GLY A 112 -8.33 12.73 -15.34
C GLY A 112 -7.24 12.84 -14.27
N SER A 113 -7.52 12.54 -13.01
CA SER A 113 -6.50 12.46 -11.97
C SER A 113 -5.66 11.19 -12.10
N MET A 114 -4.37 11.30 -11.77
CA MET A 114 -3.50 10.13 -11.71
C MET A 114 -3.83 9.33 -10.44
N GLN A 115 -4.18 8.08 -10.64
CA GLN A 115 -4.44 7.11 -9.58
C GLN A 115 -3.41 5.99 -9.64
N TYR A 116 -3.21 5.33 -8.52
CA TYR A 116 -2.27 4.21 -8.42
C TYR A 116 -3.00 2.99 -7.87
N PHE A 117 -2.46 1.81 -8.15
CA PHE A 117 -2.97 0.57 -7.54
C PHE A 117 -1.84 -0.28 -6.97
N ASP A 118 -2.19 -1.02 -5.93
CA ASP A 118 -1.31 -1.95 -5.24
C ASP A 118 -1.32 -3.35 -5.90
N SER A 119 -0.55 -4.29 -5.35
CA SER A 119 -0.48 -5.68 -5.84
C SER A 119 -1.81 -6.45 -5.76
N ALA A 120 -2.77 -5.99 -4.99
CA ALA A 120 -4.11 -6.56 -4.91
C ALA A 120 -5.12 -5.85 -5.85
N GLY A 121 -4.68 -4.87 -6.63
CA GLY A 121 -5.53 -4.08 -7.52
C GLY A 121 -6.38 -3.03 -6.79
N ASN A 122 -6.07 -2.70 -5.52
CA ASN A 122 -6.77 -1.65 -4.80
C ASN A 122 -6.23 -0.28 -5.20
N ILE A 123 -7.14 0.62 -5.55
CA ILE A 123 -6.82 2.00 -5.92
C ILE A 123 -6.44 2.81 -4.69
N PHE A 124 -5.54 3.75 -4.86
CA PHE A 124 -5.24 4.81 -3.91
C PHE A 124 -4.62 6.02 -4.61
N HIS A 125 -4.69 7.19 -3.94
CA HIS A 125 -4.04 8.41 -4.38
C HIS A 125 -2.72 8.57 -3.61
N SER A 126 -1.61 8.56 -4.31
CA SER A 126 -0.31 8.83 -3.68
C SER A 126 -0.16 10.34 -3.45
N PRO A 127 0.36 10.77 -2.28
CA PRO A 127 0.73 12.17 -2.08
C PRO A 127 1.91 12.59 -2.98
N ASP A 128 2.68 11.62 -3.47
CA ASP A 128 3.80 11.84 -4.40
C ASP A 128 3.42 11.43 -5.83
N VAL A 129 3.99 12.14 -6.80
CA VAL A 129 3.91 11.74 -8.21
C VAL A 129 4.96 10.65 -8.49
N LEU A 130 4.51 9.44 -8.76
CA LEU A 130 5.36 8.28 -8.99
C LEU A 130 5.66 8.09 -10.48
N SER A 131 6.37 9.06 -11.08
CA SER A 131 6.65 9.11 -12.54
C SER A 131 7.52 7.96 -13.07
N THR A 132 8.13 7.18 -12.20
CA THR A 132 8.95 6.01 -12.61
C THR A 132 8.14 4.74 -12.78
N LEU A 133 6.88 4.75 -12.38
CA LEU A 133 6.01 3.59 -12.54
C LEU A 133 5.44 3.51 -13.95
N PRO A 134 5.17 2.30 -14.46
CA PRO A 134 4.51 2.13 -15.75
C PRO A 134 3.09 2.69 -15.70
N GLU A 135 2.68 3.26 -16.83
CA GLU A 135 1.29 3.67 -17.04
C GLU A 135 0.50 2.52 -17.62
N VAL A 136 -0.68 2.28 -17.03
CA VAL A 136 -1.61 1.25 -17.47
C VAL A 136 -2.91 1.89 -17.93
N THR A 137 -3.47 1.36 -19.02
CA THR A 137 -4.79 1.76 -19.50
C THR A 137 -5.75 0.59 -19.40
N PHE A 138 -7.00 0.85 -19.04
CA PHE A 138 -8.02 -0.17 -18.87
C PHE A 138 -9.19 0.08 -19.82
N ALA A 139 -9.67 -0.97 -20.50
CA ALA A 139 -10.95 -0.92 -21.20
C ALA A 139 -12.13 -0.94 -20.21
N SER A 140 -11.96 -1.70 -19.10
CA SER A 140 -12.86 -1.67 -17.93
C SER A 140 -12.01 -1.53 -16.68
N ASP A 141 -12.20 -0.44 -15.93
CA ASP A 141 -11.49 -0.20 -14.67
C ASP A 141 -12.18 -0.94 -13.52
N ASP A 142 -11.90 -2.24 -13.42
CA ASP A 142 -12.35 -3.09 -12.33
C ASP A 142 -11.17 -3.71 -11.56
N GLN A 143 -11.43 -4.16 -10.35
CA GLN A 143 -10.39 -4.72 -9.49
C GLN A 143 -9.71 -5.96 -10.08
N PRO A 144 -10.41 -6.94 -10.70
CA PRO A 144 -9.78 -8.08 -11.35
C PRO A 144 -8.80 -7.67 -12.46
N SER A 145 -9.15 -6.68 -13.30
CA SER A 145 -8.29 -6.14 -14.35
C SER A 145 -7.03 -5.50 -13.78
N ARG A 146 -7.15 -4.69 -12.72
CA ARG A 146 -5.98 -4.10 -12.03
C ARG A 146 -5.11 -5.16 -11.37
N GLN A 147 -5.72 -6.17 -10.77
CA GLN A 147 -4.98 -7.27 -10.15
C GLN A 147 -4.21 -8.08 -11.22
N ALA A 148 -4.81 -8.36 -12.37
CA ALA A 148 -4.13 -9.03 -13.48
C ALA A 148 -2.92 -8.20 -13.98
N ALA A 149 -3.08 -6.88 -14.14
CA ALA A 149 -1.97 -6.00 -14.47
C ALA A 149 -0.86 -6.05 -13.42
N ALA A 150 -1.23 -6.02 -12.13
CA ALA A 150 -0.26 -6.07 -11.04
C ALA A 150 0.53 -7.39 -11.03
N VAL A 151 -0.15 -8.52 -11.23
CA VAL A 151 0.49 -9.84 -11.33
C VAL A 151 1.45 -9.89 -12.51
N LEU A 152 1.01 -9.47 -13.71
CA LEU A 152 1.88 -9.45 -14.88
C LEU A 152 3.15 -8.62 -14.61
N ILE A 153 3.00 -7.37 -14.15
CA ILE A 153 4.14 -6.48 -13.89
C ILE A 153 5.08 -7.06 -12.84
N ALA A 154 4.56 -7.69 -11.77
CA ALA A 154 5.36 -8.28 -10.71
C ALA A 154 6.17 -9.49 -11.19
N ASP A 155 5.56 -10.35 -12.01
CA ASP A 155 6.15 -11.61 -12.46
C ASP A 155 7.07 -11.44 -13.69
N LEU A 156 7.00 -10.28 -14.38
CA LEU A 156 7.94 -9.98 -15.45
C LEU A 156 9.37 -9.89 -14.92
N PRO A 157 10.37 -10.55 -15.57
CA PRO A 157 11.79 -10.31 -15.33
C PRO A 157 12.16 -8.82 -15.44
N SER A 158 13.20 -8.41 -14.74
CA SER A 158 13.59 -6.98 -14.63
C SER A 158 13.88 -6.33 -15.97
N ASP A 159 14.49 -7.06 -16.92
CA ASP A 159 14.76 -6.61 -18.29
C ASP A 159 13.49 -6.32 -19.08
N LEU A 160 12.50 -7.22 -19.00
CA LEU A 160 11.20 -7.02 -19.63
C LEU A 160 10.40 -5.89 -18.96
N ARG A 161 10.43 -5.83 -17.63
CA ARG A 161 9.77 -4.77 -16.88
C ARG A 161 10.34 -3.40 -17.22
N SER A 162 11.66 -3.27 -17.34
CA SER A 162 12.31 -2.00 -17.72
C SER A 162 12.07 -1.61 -19.18
N SER A 163 11.71 -2.57 -20.04
CA SER A 163 11.34 -2.32 -21.44
C SER A 163 9.87 -1.96 -21.66
N LEU A 164 9.04 -2.06 -20.61
CA LEU A 164 7.61 -1.76 -20.65
C LEU A 164 7.38 -0.27 -20.93
N LEU A 165 6.76 0.04 -22.06
CA LEU A 165 6.36 1.39 -22.45
C LEU A 165 4.93 1.69 -22.02
N SER A 166 4.00 0.75 -22.30
CA SER A 166 2.60 0.84 -21.88
C SER A 166 2.00 -0.55 -21.73
N LEU A 167 1.01 -0.66 -20.86
CA LEU A 167 0.20 -1.86 -20.70
C LEU A 167 -1.27 -1.49 -20.88
N HIS A 168 -1.94 -2.15 -21.83
CA HIS A 168 -3.36 -2.03 -22.05
C HIS A 168 -4.07 -3.29 -21.58
N VAL A 169 -5.01 -3.15 -20.67
CA VAL A 169 -5.80 -4.24 -20.10
C VAL A 169 -7.20 -4.19 -20.68
N ILE A 170 -7.52 -5.13 -21.54
CA ILE A 170 -8.85 -5.28 -22.15
C ILE A 170 -9.76 -6.01 -21.17
N SER A 171 -9.26 -7.10 -20.58
CA SER A 171 -9.89 -7.86 -19.50
C SER A 171 -8.81 -8.57 -18.68
N PRO A 172 -9.13 -9.22 -17.54
CA PRO A 172 -8.16 -10.01 -16.78
C PRO A 172 -7.49 -11.14 -17.60
N GLU A 173 -8.14 -11.59 -18.65
CA GLU A 173 -7.66 -12.64 -19.57
C GLU A 173 -7.03 -12.09 -20.86
N SER A 174 -6.96 -10.75 -21.00
CA SER A 174 -6.46 -10.11 -22.23
C SER A 174 -5.64 -8.87 -21.90
N LEU A 175 -4.34 -9.07 -21.72
CA LEU A 175 -3.36 -8.05 -21.46
C LEU A 175 -2.44 -7.85 -22.67
N VAL A 176 -2.24 -6.61 -23.08
CA VAL A 176 -1.43 -6.23 -24.23
C VAL A 176 -0.36 -5.24 -23.77
N MET A 177 0.91 -5.60 -23.94
CA MET A 177 2.06 -4.83 -23.53
C MET A 177 2.75 -4.24 -24.76
N THR A 178 3.07 -2.95 -24.75
CA THR A 178 4.02 -2.36 -25.70
C THR A 178 5.39 -2.30 -25.06
N SER A 179 6.39 -2.82 -25.75
CA SER A 179 7.77 -2.95 -25.24
C SER A 179 8.80 -2.36 -26.18
N SER A 180 9.86 -1.80 -25.60
CA SER A 180 11.04 -1.28 -26.30
C SER A 180 12.11 -2.33 -26.57
N LEU A 181 11.82 -3.61 -26.43
CA LEU A 181 12.78 -4.72 -26.71
C LEU A 181 13.26 -4.75 -28.16
N VAL A 182 12.46 -4.23 -29.08
CA VAL A 182 12.77 -4.15 -30.51
C VAL A 182 12.58 -2.70 -30.98
N THR A 183 13.33 -2.29 -31.98
CA THR A 183 13.23 -0.96 -32.57
C THR A 183 12.46 -1.01 -33.90
N PRO A 184 11.38 -0.20 -34.06
CA PRO A 184 10.76 0.64 -33.03
C PRO A 184 10.23 -0.17 -31.84
N SER A 185 9.06 -0.23 -31.42
CA SER A 185 8.52 -1.03 -30.34
C SER A 185 7.83 -2.29 -30.86
N VAL A 186 7.60 -3.27 -29.99
CA VAL A 186 6.83 -4.48 -30.25
C VAL A 186 5.62 -4.55 -29.32
N GLU A 187 4.49 -4.94 -29.89
CA GLU A 187 3.27 -5.23 -29.14
C GLU A 187 3.27 -6.71 -28.75
N ILE A 188 3.06 -7.01 -27.49
CA ILE A 188 3.06 -8.36 -26.93
C ILE A 188 1.70 -8.63 -26.30
N THR A 189 0.93 -9.50 -26.91
CA THR A 189 -0.32 -10.00 -26.32
C THR A 189 0.00 -11.15 -25.36
N TRP A 190 -0.17 -10.90 -24.08
CA TRP A 190 0.07 -11.90 -23.04
C TRP A 190 -1.11 -12.86 -22.86
N GLY A 191 -2.34 -12.42 -23.19
CA GLY A 191 -3.55 -13.11 -22.78
C GLY A 191 -3.77 -12.94 -21.27
N ASP A 192 -3.98 -14.05 -20.57
CA ASP A 192 -4.07 -14.08 -19.10
C ASP A 192 -2.70 -14.05 -18.40
N THR A 193 -2.70 -14.05 -17.09
CA THR A 193 -1.49 -14.09 -16.24
C THR A 193 -1.03 -15.51 -15.91
N SER A 194 -1.57 -16.53 -16.56
CA SER A 194 -1.09 -17.91 -16.39
C SER A 194 0.21 -18.14 -17.15
N GLN A 195 1.06 -19.02 -16.63
CA GLN A 195 2.27 -19.51 -17.31
C GLN A 195 3.24 -18.40 -17.78
N ILE A 196 3.33 -17.27 -17.05
CA ILE A 196 4.18 -16.13 -17.43
C ILE A 196 5.62 -16.58 -17.70
N ASP A 197 6.18 -17.46 -16.89
CA ASP A 197 7.53 -18.01 -17.07
C ASP A 197 7.72 -18.71 -18.42
N ILE A 198 6.72 -19.46 -18.87
CA ILE A 198 6.72 -20.16 -20.16
C ILE A 198 6.61 -19.12 -21.28
N LYS A 199 5.67 -18.18 -21.16
CA LYS A 199 5.48 -17.08 -22.12
C LYS A 199 6.76 -16.25 -22.29
N VAL A 200 7.45 -15.95 -21.20
CA VAL A 200 8.74 -15.25 -21.23
C VAL A 200 9.82 -16.06 -21.99
N LYS A 201 9.92 -17.36 -21.75
CA LYS A 201 10.86 -18.22 -22.49
C LYS A 201 10.54 -18.26 -23.98
N VAL A 202 9.28 -18.39 -24.35
CA VAL A 202 8.81 -18.37 -25.75
C VAL A 202 9.11 -17.01 -26.38
N LEU A 203 8.81 -15.90 -25.71
CA LEU A 203 9.13 -14.56 -26.17
C LEU A 203 10.62 -14.40 -26.51
N ARG A 204 11.49 -14.82 -25.60
CA ARG A 204 12.94 -14.74 -25.80
C ARG A 204 13.41 -15.60 -26.97
N ALA A 205 12.84 -16.80 -27.12
CA ALA A 205 13.14 -17.67 -28.24
C ALA A 205 12.71 -17.06 -29.58
N LEU A 206 11.52 -16.48 -29.65
CA LEU A 206 11.03 -15.80 -30.85
C LEU A 206 11.88 -14.57 -31.20
N LEU A 207 12.26 -13.73 -30.23
CA LEU A 207 13.09 -12.56 -30.46
C LEU A 207 14.53 -12.90 -30.88
N ALA A 208 15.02 -14.09 -30.54
CA ALA A 208 16.33 -14.57 -30.94
C ALA A 208 16.39 -14.99 -32.41
N LEU A 209 15.27 -15.25 -33.05
CA LEU A 209 15.21 -15.69 -34.46
C LEU A 209 15.55 -14.50 -35.41
N PRO A 210 16.46 -14.69 -36.38
CA PRO A 210 16.86 -13.62 -37.30
C PRO A 210 15.69 -13.00 -38.09
N GLU A 211 14.70 -13.81 -38.45
CA GLU A 211 13.49 -13.41 -39.17
C GLU A 211 12.62 -12.45 -38.36
N ASN A 212 12.68 -12.53 -37.03
CA ASN A 212 11.86 -11.72 -36.12
C ASN A 212 12.52 -10.40 -35.68
N LYS A 213 13.66 -10.01 -36.24
CA LYS A 213 14.34 -8.75 -35.91
C LYS A 213 13.49 -7.49 -36.12
N LYS A 214 12.47 -7.57 -36.99
CA LYS A 214 11.57 -6.47 -37.31
C LYS A 214 10.11 -6.76 -36.92
N VAL A 215 9.89 -7.73 -36.05
CA VAL A 215 8.57 -8.09 -35.56
C VAL A 215 7.89 -6.89 -34.90
N ARG A 216 6.59 -6.75 -35.15
CA ARG A 216 5.77 -5.66 -34.61
C ARG A 216 4.75 -6.13 -33.58
N ALA A 217 4.32 -7.39 -33.70
CA ALA A 217 3.36 -7.97 -32.81
C ALA A 217 3.74 -9.45 -32.52
N ILE A 218 3.64 -9.83 -31.26
CA ILE A 218 3.83 -11.20 -30.80
C ILE A 218 2.63 -11.57 -29.94
N ASP A 219 1.99 -12.67 -30.26
CA ASP A 219 0.89 -13.21 -29.47
C ASP A 219 1.37 -14.43 -28.68
N LEU A 220 1.28 -14.33 -27.36
CA LEU A 220 1.66 -15.35 -26.38
C LEU A 220 0.46 -15.84 -25.57
N SER A 221 -0.76 -15.49 -25.96
CA SER A 221 -1.98 -15.93 -25.26
C SER A 221 -2.04 -17.46 -25.14
N GLN A 222 -1.51 -18.15 -26.16
CA GLN A 222 -1.28 -19.60 -26.14
C GLN A 222 0.20 -19.89 -26.38
N PRO A 223 1.00 -20.10 -25.32
CA PRO A 223 2.46 -20.25 -25.46
C PRO A 223 2.88 -21.52 -26.22
N SER A 224 1.99 -22.49 -26.40
CA SER A 224 2.23 -23.66 -27.24
C SER A 224 2.05 -23.41 -28.76
N ASN A 225 1.42 -22.31 -29.14
CA ASN A 225 1.18 -21.91 -30.53
C ASN A 225 1.33 -20.38 -30.69
N PRO A 226 2.54 -19.83 -30.42
CA PRO A 226 2.75 -18.39 -30.49
C PRO A 226 2.77 -17.90 -31.94
N THR A 227 2.38 -16.65 -32.17
CA THR A 227 2.51 -16.01 -33.49
C THR A 227 3.36 -14.76 -33.41
N ALA A 228 4.13 -14.49 -34.49
CA ALA A 228 4.93 -13.29 -34.64
C ALA A 228 4.64 -12.65 -36.00
N LYS A 229 4.45 -11.33 -36.05
CA LYS A 229 4.08 -10.57 -37.27
C LYS A 229 4.88 -9.28 -37.40
#